data_5a08e3bb635527d7db7cf436623fbc68
#
_entry.id   5a08e3bb635527d7db7cf436623fbc68
#
_cell.length_a   1.000
_cell.length_b   1.000
_cell.length_c   1.000
_cell.angle_alpha   90.00
_cell.angle_beta   90.00
_cell.angle_gamma   90.00
#
_symmetry.space_group_name_H-M   'P 1'
#
loop_
_entity.id
_entity.type
_entity.pdbx_description
1 polymer ?
#
loop_
_entity_poly.entity_id
_entity_poly.type
_entity_poly.pdbx_seq_one_letter_code
_entity_poly.pdbx_strand_id
1 'polypeptide(L)'
;MKQQSGSKRLSTFARYVVSYMLVLLLALSALFLYMYVYMNREVRAQVISNGINRLSRIAYQHEGYLDNMLNTAEQIGLSPYLQPFSYRDEPWRAYELMQQLIPYTVSNDFSDQMYLCFASDDYLYSSSSMMTLDMFSSLMHYEHVSGAELMRLIRQPGGLCV
;
A
#
# COMPACT_ATOMS: atom_id res chain seq x y z
N MET A 1 -33.13 75.75 17.40
CA MET A 1 -31.90 75.13 17.86
C MET A 1 -31.19 74.50 16.66
N LYS A 2 -30.14 75.14 16.16
CA LYS A 2 -29.32 74.67 15.03
C LYS A 2 -28.19 73.84 15.58
N GLN A 3 -28.17 72.51 15.32
CA GLN A 3 -27.05 71.64 15.58
C GLN A 3 -25.99 71.90 14.51
N GLN A 4 -24.89 72.55 14.91
CA GLN A 4 -23.69 72.67 14.10
C GLN A 4 -22.98 71.30 14.09
N SER A 5 -23.05 70.63 12.95
CA SER A 5 -22.20 69.53 12.60
C SER A 5 -20.74 70.05 12.45
N GLY A 6 -19.96 69.87 13.50
CA GLY A 6 -18.54 70.18 13.51
C GLY A 6 -17.77 69.14 12.72
N SER A 7 -17.58 69.33 11.44
CA SER A 7 -16.61 68.61 10.64
C SER A 7 -15.23 68.97 11.18
N LYS A 8 -14.65 68.10 12.02
CA LYS A 8 -13.25 68.17 12.50
C LYS A 8 -12.35 68.13 11.26
N ARG A 9 -11.86 69.27 10.80
CA ARG A 9 -10.81 69.36 9.78
C ARG A 9 -9.57 68.68 10.36
N LEU A 10 -9.27 67.50 9.86
CA LEU A 10 -8.00 66.79 10.16
C LEU A 10 -6.87 67.77 9.92
N SER A 11 -5.99 68.00 10.91
CA SER A 11 -4.80 68.79 10.80
C SER A 11 -4.00 68.36 9.55
N THR A 12 -3.37 69.29 8.85
CA THR A 12 -2.54 68.98 7.67
C THR A 12 -1.54 67.86 7.94
N PHE A 13 -0.96 67.87 9.15
CA PHE A 13 -0.09 66.83 9.63
C PHE A 13 -0.78 65.45 9.64
N ALA A 14 -1.97 65.35 10.16
CA ALA A 14 -2.73 64.09 10.23
C ALA A 14 -3.06 63.52 8.83
N ARG A 15 -3.27 64.39 7.82
CA ARG A 15 -3.45 63.97 6.42
C ARG A 15 -2.20 63.34 5.84
N TYR A 16 -1.02 63.89 6.10
CA TYR A 16 0.24 63.31 5.65
C TYR A 16 0.49 61.95 6.33
N VAL A 17 0.30 61.86 7.61
CA VAL A 17 0.46 60.61 8.35
C VAL A 17 -0.48 59.49 7.81
N VAL A 18 -1.74 59.84 7.59
CA VAL A 18 -2.71 58.86 7.00
C VAL A 18 -2.30 58.45 5.59
N SER A 19 -1.83 59.39 4.76
CA SER A 19 -1.35 59.08 3.40
C SER A 19 -0.15 58.13 3.42
N TYR A 20 0.84 58.39 4.29
CA TYR A 20 1.99 57.48 4.45
C TYR A 20 1.61 56.10 4.95
N MET A 21 0.72 56.03 5.94
CA MET A 21 0.20 54.79 6.45
C MET A 21 -0.53 53.98 5.36
N LEU A 22 -1.30 54.65 4.53
CA LEU A 22 -2.05 54.00 3.45
C LEU A 22 -1.12 53.43 2.39
N VAL A 23 -0.08 54.17 1.99
CA VAL A 23 0.94 53.69 1.04
C VAL A 23 1.72 52.51 1.61
N LEU A 24 2.10 52.56 2.88
CA LEU A 24 2.80 51.46 3.56
C LEU A 24 1.94 50.20 3.70
N LEU A 25 0.65 50.37 4.01
CA LEU A 25 -0.29 49.28 4.09
C LEU A 25 -0.56 48.62 2.73
N LEU A 26 -0.58 49.43 1.66
CA LEU A 26 -0.75 48.95 0.30
C LEU A 26 0.49 48.19 -0.17
N ALA A 27 1.71 48.64 0.15
CA ALA A 27 2.95 47.94 -0.14
C ALA A 27 3.03 46.59 0.62
N LEU A 28 2.70 46.59 1.92
CA LEU A 28 2.67 45.38 2.71
C LEU A 28 1.61 44.36 2.18
N SER A 29 0.42 44.83 1.84
CA SER A 29 -0.64 43.93 1.32
C SER A 29 -0.23 43.30 -0.02
N ALA A 30 0.43 44.06 -0.91
CA ALA A 30 0.96 43.54 -2.18
C ALA A 30 2.03 42.46 -1.94
N LEU A 31 2.91 42.67 -0.97
CA LEU A 31 3.97 41.75 -0.61
C LEU A 31 3.39 40.44 0.02
N PHE A 32 2.41 40.58 0.88
CA PHE A 32 1.69 39.43 1.42
C PHE A 32 0.96 38.64 0.36
N LEU A 33 0.30 39.28 -0.58
CA LEU A 33 -0.39 38.63 -1.69
C LEU A 33 0.60 37.86 -2.58
N TYR A 34 1.74 38.48 -2.89
CA TYR A 34 2.81 37.85 -3.65
C TYR A 34 3.36 36.60 -2.94
N MET A 35 3.70 36.71 -1.65
CA MET A 35 4.15 35.57 -0.83
C MET A 35 3.10 34.46 -0.75
N TYR A 36 1.83 34.80 -0.56
CA TYR A 36 0.75 33.83 -0.49
C TYR A 36 0.60 33.03 -1.80
N VAL A 37 0.61 33.71 -2.93
CA VAL A 37 0.53 33.05 -4.25
C VAL A 37 1.76 32.19 -4.52
N TYR A 38 2.95 32.69 -4.21
CA TYR A 38 4.20 31.95 -4.39
C TYR A 38 4.25 30.70 -3.51
N MET A 39 3.96 30.84 -2.22
CA MET A 39 3.98 29.73 -1.27
C MET A 39 2.95 28.66 -1.61
N ASN A 40 1.74 29.04 -2.04
CA ASN A 40 0.74 28.07 -2.46
C ASN A 40 1.17 27.26 -3.70
N ARG A 41 1.88 27.87 -4.64
CA ARG A 41 2.41 27.17 -5.81
C ARG A 41 3.49 26.15 -5.43
N GLU A 42 4.43 26.57 -4.60
CA GLU A 42 5.56 25.74 -4.16
C GLU A 42 5.08 24.54 -3.33
N VAL A 43 4.18 24.77 -2.36
CA VAL A 43 3.61 23.72 -1.51
C VAL A 43 2.82 22.72 -2.35
N ARG A 44 2.01 23.15 -3.29
CA ARG A 44 1.29 22.24 -4.18
C ARG A 44 2.23 21.40 -5.04
N ALA A 45 3.26 21.99 -5.60
CA ALA A 45 4.24 21.26 -6.40
C ALA A 45 4.98 20.21 -5.57
N GLN A 46 5.38 20.54 -4.35
CA GLN A 46 6.02 19.59 -3.42
C GLN A 46 5.08 18.46 -2.99
N VAL A 47 3.82 18.76 -2.67
CA VAL A 47 2.83 17.73 -2.27
C VAL A 47 2.58 16.76 -3.42
N ILE A 48 2.41 17.25 -4.64
CA ILE A 48 2.22 16.39 -5.82
C ILE A 48 3.47 15.54 -6.08
N SER A 49 4.65 16.15 -6.09
CA SER A 49 5.92 15.43 -6.29
C SER A 49 6.15 14.35 -5.23
N ASN A 50 5.94 14.69 -3.95
CA ASN A 50 6.06 13.73 -2.86
C ASN A 50 5.02 12.61 -2.96
N GLY A 51 3.79 12.92 -3.41
CA GLY A 51 2.74 11.93 -3.66
C GLY A 51 3.14 10.95 -4.75
N ILE A 52 3.62 11.45 -5.89
CA ILE A 52 4.08 10.63 -7.02
C ILE A 52 5.27 9.76 -6.60
N ASN A 53 6.26 10.33 -5.90
CA ASN A 53 7.42 9.58 -5.44
C ASN A 53 7.05 8.45 -4.45
N ARG A 54 6.05 8.69 -3.57
CA ARG A 54 5.53 7.65 -2.66
C ARG A 54 4.83 6.54 -3.42
N LEU A 55 3.96 6.88 -4.37
CA LEU A 55 3.26 5.91 -5.22
C LEU A 55 4.24 5.09 -6.05
N SER A 56 5.23 5.73 -6.65
CA SER A 56 6.28 5.05 -7.40
C SER A 56 7.07 4.07 -6.53
N ARG A 57 7.42 4.48 -5.30
CA ARG A 57 8.11 3.58 -4.36
C ARG A 57 7.25 2.36 -4.00
N ILE A 58 5.96 2.57 -3.74
CA ILE A 58 5.03 1.48 -3.43
C ILE A 58 4.91 0.53 -4.63
N ALA A 59 4.77 1.06 -5.84
CA ALA A 59 4.72 0.25 -7.06
C ALA A 59 6.00 -0.61 -7.23
N TYR A 60 7.17 -0.03 -7.09
CA TYR A 60 8.45 -0.75 -7.14
C TYR A 60 8.58 -1.84 -6.07
N GLN A 61 8.09 -1.56 -4.84
CA GLN A 61 8.09 -2.57 -3.79
C GLN A 61 7.16 -3.74 -4.14
N HIS A 62 5.97 -3.47 -4.67
CA HIS A 62 5.04 -4.52 -5.09
C HIS A 62 5.56 -5.34 -6.26
N GLU A 63 6.18 -4.73 -7.26
CA GLU A 63 6.85 -5.46 -8.35
C GLU A 63 7.95 -6.37 -7.81
N GLY A 64 8.79 -5.88 -6.90
CA GLY A 64 9.84 -6.69 -6.27
C GLY A 64 9.28 -7.87 -5.47
N TYR A 65 8.14 -7.69 -4.80
CA TYR A 65 7.47 -8.79 -4.10
C TYR A 65 6.92 -9.84 -5.07
N LEU A 66 6.27 -9.42 -6.16
CA LEU A 66 5.76 -10.35 -7.16
C LEU A 66 6.88 -11.14 -7.83
N ASP A 67 7.98 -10.49 -8.18
CA ASP A 67 9.15 -11.16 -8.75
C ASP A 67 9.74 -12.18 -7.77
N ASN A 68 9.84 -11.85 -6.50
CA ASN A 68 10.32 -12.76 -5.48
C ASN A 68 9.38 -13.96 -5.30
N MET A 69 8.07 -13.73 -5.31
CA MET A 69 7.08 -14.82 -5.25
C MET A 69 7.18 -15.75 -6.47
N LEU A 70 7.30 -15.21 -7.68
CA LEU A 70 7.46 -15.99 -8.90
C LEU A 70 8.73 -16.83 -8.86
N ASN A 71 9.85 -16.23 -8.47
CA ASN A 71 11.12 -16.94 -8.32
C ASN A 71 11.04 -18.05 -7.27
N THR A 72 10.38 -17.79 -6.15
CA THR A 72 10.16 -18.80 -5.09
C THR A 72 9.28 -19.95 -5.59
N ALA A 73 8.20 -19.64 -6.31
CA ALA A 73 7.33 -20.66 -6.91
C ALA A 73 8.07 -21.51 -7.96
N GLU A 74 8.91 -20.88 -8.78
CA GLU A 74 9.75 -21.60 -9.75
C GLU A 74 10.76 -22.52 -9.06
N GLN A 75 11.43 -22.04 -8.00
CA GLN A 75 12.36 -22.86 -7.21
C GLN A 75 11.64 -24.05 -6.57
N ILE A 76 10.45 -23.86 -6.03
CA ILE A 76 9.61 -24.94 -5.49
C ILE A 76 9.26 -25.94 -6.59
N GLY A 77 8.83 -25.47 -7.76
CA GLY A 77 8.48 -26.31 -8.90
C GLY A 77 9.63 -27.15 -9.45
N LEU A 78 10.85 -26.61 -9.38
CA LEU A 78 12.08 -27.31 -9.81
C LEU A 78 12.70 -28.20 -8.74
N SER A 79 12.23 -28.14 -7.49
CA SER A 79 12.77 -28.90 -6.39
C SER A 79 12.42 -30.40 -6.52
N PRO A 80 13.41 -31.29 -6.54
CA PRO A 80 13.15 -32.72 -6.62
C PRO A 80 12.48 -33.28 -5.36
N TYR A 81 12.54 -32.56 -4.24
CA TYR A 81 11.94 -32.96 -2.96
C TYR A 81 10.48 -32.54 -2.82
N LEU A 82 10.03 -31.58 -3.62
CA LEU A 82 8.67 -31.05 -3.59
C LEU A 82 7.81 -31.58 -4.77
N GLN A 83 8.14 -32.80 -5.24
CA GLN A 83 7.41 -33.47 -6.32
C GLN A 83 6.00 -33.88 -5.87
N PRO A 84 5.01 -33.82 -6.75
CA PRO A 84 3.65 -34.25 -6.43
C PRO A 84 3.58 -35.68 -5.91
N PHE A 85 2.78 -35.90 -4.88
CA PHE A 85 2.48 -37.21 -4.30
C PHE A 85 1.01 -37.21 -3.80
N SER A 86 0.51 -38.37 -3.44
CA SER A 86 -0.78 -38.51 -2.77
C SER A 86 -0.57 -38.85 -1.30
N TYR A 87 -1.16 -38.07 -0.38
CA TYR A 87 -1.09 -38.32 1.05
C TYR A 87 -1.62 -39.72 1.43
N ARG A 88 -2.62 -40.19 0.69
CA ARG A 88 -3.22 -41.51 0.92
C ARG A 88 -2.22 -42.62 0.70
N ASP A 89 -1.35 -42.50 -0.29
CA ASP A 89 -0.40 -43.55 -0.66
C ASP A 89 0.92 -43.43 0.09
N GLU A 90 1.39 -42.20 0.34
CA GLU A 90 2.70 -41.92 0.94
C GLU A 90 2.61 -40.88 2.08
N PRO A 91 1.93 -41.17 3.20
CA PRO A 91 1.70 -40.18 4.26
C PRO A 91 2.96 -39.66 4.95
N TRP A 92 4.05 -40.43 4.93
CA TRP A 92 5.32 -40.07 5.52
C TRP A 92 6.01 -38.89 4.75
N ARG A 93 5.74 -38.80 3.45
CA ARG A 93 6.30 -37.69 2.62
C ARG A 93 5.74 -36.32 2.99
N ALA A 94 4.54 -36.26 3.57
CA ALA A 94 3.96 -35.02 4.04
C ALA A 94 4.87 -34.30 5.05
N TYR A 95 5.45 -35.08 5.99
CA TYR A 95 6.38 -34.50 6.95
C TYR A 95 7.67 -33.99 6.31
N GLU A 96 8.25 -34.76 5.38
CA GLU A 96 9.45 -34.34 4.63
C GLU A 96 9.17 -33.09 3.83
N LEU A 97 8.04 -33.04 3.12
CA LEU A 97 7.63 -31.86 2.33
C LEU A 97 7.48 -30.61 3.22
N MET A 98 6.83 -30.73 4.38
CA MET A 98 6.68 -29.63 5.33
C MET A 98 8.05 -29.11 5.79
N GLN A 99 9.02 -29.99 6.09
CA GLN A 99 10.38 -29.60 6.45
C GLN A 99 11.11 -28.88 5.30
N GLN A 100 10.89 -29.32 4.07
CA GLN A 100 11.49 -28.72 2.88
C GLN A 100 10.86 -27.36 2.52
N LEU A 101 9.66 -27.03 3.00
CA LEU A 101 9.01 -25.72 2.83
C LEU A 101 9.57 -24.65 3.79
N ILE A 102 10.18 -25.05 4.92
CA ILE A 102 10.70 -24.10 5.91
C ILE A 102 11.65 -23.07 5.31
N PRO A 103 12.69 -23.43 4.52
CA PRO A 103 13.60 -22.45 3.95
C PRO A 103 12.92 -21.41 3.08
N TYR A 104 11.92 -21.82 2.30
CA TYR A 104 11.18 -20.92 1.41
C TYR A 104 10.27 -19.96 2.19
N THR A 105 9.70 -20.40 3.31
CA THR A 105 8.87 -19.54 4.18
C THR A 105 9.74 -18.53 4.93
N VAL A 106 10.88 -18.96 5.48
CA VAL A 106 11.77 -18.10 6.26
C VAL A 106 12.51 -17.07 5.38
N SER A 107 12.85 -17.43 4.15
CA SER A 107 13.52 -16.51 3.22
C SER A 107 12.60 -15.49 2.57
N ASN A 108 11.31 -15.59 2.81
CA ASN A 108 10.31 -14.74 2.20
C ASN A 108 9.79 -13.71 3.22
N ASP A 109 10.31 -12.49 3.18
CA ASP A 109 9.90 -11.37 4.04
C ASP A 109 8.48 -10.87 3.77
N PHE A 110 7.84 -11.40 2.73
CA PHE A 110 6.55 -10.92 2.24
C PHE A 110 5.35 -11.71 2.77
N SER A 111 5.49 -13.03 3.00
CA SER A 111 4.40 -13.87 3.47
C SER A 111 4.75 -14.61 4.74
N ASP A 112 3.87 -14.52 5.74
CA ASP A 112 4.00 -15.25 6.99
C ASP A 112 3.79 -16.76 6.81
N GLN A 113 3.04 -17.15 5.78
CA GLN A 113 2.71 -18.55 5.50
C GLN A 113 2.63 -18.82 4.00
N MET A 114 3.15 -19.96 3.61
CA MET A 114 3.08 -20.48 2.25
C MET A 114 2.38 -21.82 2.27
N TYR A 115 1.48 -22.04 1.32
CA TYR A 115 0.75 -23.29 1.18
C TYR A 115 1.05 -23.91 -0.18
N LEU A 116 1.36 -25.20 -0.18
CA LEU A 116 1.56 -26.00 -1.37
C LEU A 116 0.37 -26.94 -1.52
N CYS A 117 -0.24 -26.96 -2.72
CA CYS A 117 -1.33 -27.87 -3.06
C CYS A 117 -0.96 -28.64 -4.33
N PHE A 118 -1.18 -29.94 -4.33
CA PHE A 118 -1.02 -30.75 -5.53
C PHE A 118 -2.38 -31.00 -6.18
N ALA A 119 -2.43 -30.96 -7.51
CA ALA A 119 -3.66 -31.18 -8.26
C ALA A 119 -4.29 -32.56 -8.03
N SER A 120 -3.47 -33.54 -7.63
CA SER A 120 -3.89 -34.91 -7.33
C SER A 120 -4.30 -35.14 -5.88
N ASP A 121 -4.22 -34.13 -5.02
CA ASP A 121 -4.45 -34.27 -3.58
C ASP A 121 -5.45 -33.22 -3.05
N ASP A 122 -6.19 -33.57 -2.01
CA ASP A 122 -7.13 -32.66 -1.36
C ASP A 122 -6.53 -31.99 -0.11
N TYR A 123 -5.20 -32.03 0.02
CA TYR A 123 -4.48 -31.45 1.15
C TYR A 123 -3.65 -30.23 0.74
N LEU A 124 -3.58 -29.30 1.69
CA LEU A 124 -2.68 -28.14 1.68
C LEU A 124 -1.56 -28.38 2.69
N TYR A 125 -0.35 -28.17 2.26
CA TYR A 125 0.85 -28.34 3.05
C TYR A 125 1.52 -26.98 3.27
N SER A 126 1.84 -26.65 4.52
CA SER A 126 2.67 -25.51 4.88
C SER A 126 3.91 -25.96 5.66
N SER A 127 4.81 -25.06 5.97
CA SER A 127 5.96 -25.35 6.80
C SER A 127 5.62 -25.79 8.24
N SER A 128 4.41 -25.47 8.72
CA SER A 128 3.97 -25.69 10.10
C SER A 128 2.78 -26.61 10.25
N SER A 129 1.97 -26.81 9.20
CA SER A 129 0.72 -27.54 9.29
C SER A 129 0.32 -28.17 7.95
N MET A 130 -0.53 -29.18 8.07
CA MET A 130 -1.22 -29.80 6.95
C MET A 130 -2.73 -29.75 7.25
N MET A 131 -3.53 -29.38 6.26
CA MET A 131 -4.97 -29.33 6.39
C MET A 131 -5.68 -29.70 5.08
N THR A 132 -6.92 -30.10 5.15
CA THR A 132 -7.73 -30.35 3.95
C THR A 132 -8.16 -29.02 3.32
N LEU A 133 -8.39 -29.02 2.01
CA LEU A 133 -8.91 -27.86 1.28
C LEU A 133 -10.23 -27.35 1.87
N ASP A 134 -11.14 -28.27 2.30
CA ASP A 134 -12.42 -27.89 2.90
C ASP A 134 -12.20 -27.18 4.26
N MET A 135 -11.27 -27.68 5.07
CA MET A 135 -10.92 -27.03 6.33
C MET A 135 -10.30 -25.66 6.11
N PHE A 136 -9.41 -25.53 5.13
CA PHE A 136 -8.82 -24.25 4.76
C PHE A 136 -9.88 -23.25 4.34
N SER A 137 -10.80 -23.63 3.46
CA SER A 137 -11.88 -22.76 2.97
C SER A 137 -12.83 -22.31 4.09
N SER A 138 -12.99 -23.11 5.15
CA SER A 138 -13.83 -22.78 6.30
C SER A 138 -13.12 -21.91 7.35
N LEU A 139 -11.80 -21.99 7.45
CA LEU A 139 -10.98 -21.22 8.39
C LEU A 139 -10.60 -19.85 7.85
N MET A 140 -10.30 -19.77 6.55
CA MET A 140 -9.86 -18.53 5.92
C MET A 140 -11.07 -17.72 5.45
N HIS A 141 -11.36 -16.65 6.19
CA HIS A 141 -12.35 -15.65 5.79
C HIS A 141 -11.64 -14.49 5.12
N TYR A 142 -11.68 -14.45 3.79
CA TYR A 142 -11.22 -13.31 3.03
C TYR A 142 -12.38 -12.34 2.80
N GLU A 143 -12.13 -11.06 3.03
CA GLU A 143 -13.16 -9.99 2.99
C GLU A 143 -13.83 -9.86 1.61
N HIS A 144 -13.15 -10.29 0.53
CA HIS A 144 -13.61 -10.13 -0.86
C HIS A 144 -13.65 -11.42 -1.68
N VAL A 145 -13.26 -12.58 -1.12
CA VAL A 145 -13.20 -13.84 -1.85
C VAL A 145 -13.95 -14.92 -1.05
N SER A 146 -14.95 -15.51 -1.65
CA SER A 146 -15.66 -16.64 -1.02
C SER A 146 -14.79 -17.90 -1.04
N GLY A 147 -14.97 -18.80 -0.04
CA GLY A 147 -14.25 -20.07 0.00
C GLY A 147 -14.41 -20.90 -1.29
N ALA A 148 -15.59 -20.89 -1.91
CA ALA A 148 -15.84 -21.56 -3.19
C ALA A 148 -15.05 -20.96 -4.35
N GLU A 149 -14.87 -19.66 -4.38
CA GLU A 149 -14.09 -18.97 -5.41
C GLU A 149 -12.59 -19.20 -5.22
N LEU A 150 -12.11 -19.19 -3.99
CA LEU A 150 -10.74 -19.55 -3.64
C LEU A 150 -10.42 -20.98 -4.08
N MET A 151 -11.31 -21.94 -3.81
CA MET A 151 -11.17 -23.33 -4.26
C MET A 151 -11.12 -23.46 -5.78
N ARG A 152 -11.92 -22.67 -6.50
CA ARG A 152 -11.87 -22.61 -7.95
C ARG A 152 -10.53 -22.11 -8.48
N LEU A 153 -9.97 -21.06 -7.85
CA LEU A 153 -8.68 -20.51 -8.21
C LEU A 153 -7.54 -21.51 -7.96
N ILE A 154 -7.54 -22.18 -6.81
CA ILE A 154 -6.53 -23.20 -6.46
C ILE A 154 -6.54 -24.38 -7.44
N ARG A 155 -7.73 -24.81 -7.90
CA ARG A 155 -7.88 -25.96 -8.83
C ARG A 155 -7.71 -25.61 -10.30
N GLN A 156 -7.49 -24.35 -10.67
CA GLN A 156 -7.25 -24.00 -12.06
C GLN A 156 -5.87 -24.49 -12.52
N PRO A 157 -5.78 -25.31 -13.59
CA PRO A 157 -4.51 -25.81 -14.11
C PRO A 157 -3.68 -24.61 -14.64
N GLY A 158 -2.50 -24.41 -14.09
CA GLY A 158 -1.60 -23.31 -14.44
C GLY A 158 -1.85 -21.99 -13.70
N GLY A 159 -2.77 -21.96 -12.74
CA GLY A 159 -2.95 -20.83 -11.83
C GLY A 159 -1.87 -20.86 -10.75
N LEU A 160 -0.92 -19.90 -10.78
CA LEU A 160 -0.17 -19.56 -9.60
C LEU A 160 -1.17 -18.92 -8.62
N CYS A 161 -1.55 -19.64 -7.57
CA CYS A 161 -2.23 -19.03 -6.43
C CYS A 161 -1.16 -18.40 -5.54
N VAL A 162 -1.01 -17.10 -5.68
CA VAL A 162 -0.17 -16.26 -4.83
C VAL A 162 -1.01 -15.70 -3.70
#